data_7c29d40708b6d5a6f8cf3a158a13c456
#
_entry.id   7c29d40708b6d5a6f8cf3a158a13c456
#
_cell.length_a   1.000
_cell.length_b   1.000
_cell.length_c   1.000
_cell.angle_alpha   90.00
_cell.angle_beta   90.00
_cell.angle_gamma   90.00
#
_symmetry.space_group_name_H-M   'P 1'
#
loop_
_entity.id
_entity.type
_entity.pdbx_description
1 polymer ?
#
loop_
_entity_poly.entity_id
_entity_poly.type
_entity_poly.pdbx_seq_one_letter_code
_entity_poly.pdbx_strand_id
1 'polypeptide(L)'
;MNVRKINIDFFKDILFPSRCGICECLLDSEGLCPDCWSKIRWISEPRCCICGQPFTTEMESVDFVCAQCASKKPYFDKAVSVFVYDDFSKKIILKFKHSDATYLAKMLTQWMFRAATLEIESSDLIIPVPIHFTKRLKRKYNQSELLAKKISDISNVKYEPRILDKIKQTSPQEGLSGNQRRKNVIGSFGVNEKYKHLLENKRILLIDDVFTTGSTVNECAKVLKKHSAKEIIVLTIARVIV
;
A
#
# COMPACT_ATOMS: atom_id res chain seq x y z
N MET A 1 35.15 -37.31 -12.21
CA MET A 1 33.75 -37.57 -11.91
C MET A 1 33.07 -36.24 -11.63
N ASN A 2 32.31 -35.71 -12.62
CA ASN A 2 31.54 -34.47 -12.44
C ASN A 2 30.24 -34.80 -11.68
N VAL A 3 30.17 -34.45 -10.43
CA VAL A 3 28.91 -34.49 -9.67
C VAL A 3 28.00 -33.37 -10.24
N ARG A 4 26.99 -33.77 -11.03
CA ARG A 4 25.95 -32.86 -11.51
C ARG A 4 25.32 -32.21 -10.27
N LYS A 5 25.49 -30.89 -10.13
CA LYS A 5 24.70 -30.11 -9.16
C LYS A 5 23.24 -30.36 -9.47
N ILE A 6 22.57 -31.14 -8.62
CA ILE A 6 21.12 -31.35 -8.68
C ILE A 6 20.50 -29.97 -8.53
N ASN A 7 19.74 -29.55 -9.54
CA ASN A 7 19.15 -28.22 -9.58
C ASN A 7 18.01 -28.19 -8.55
N ILE A 8 18.32 -27.72 -7.34
CA ILE A 8 17.39 -27.67 -6.21
C ILE A 8 16.14 -26.86 -6.56
N ASP A 9 16.26 -25.89 -7.48
CA ASP A 9 15.15 -25.07 -7.93
C ASP A 9 14.15 -25.88 -8.77
N PHE A 10 14.61 -26.82 -9.58
CA PHE A 10 13.73 -27.74 -10.32
C PHE A 10 12.82 -28.61 -9.39
N PHE A 11 13.37 -29.11 -8.28
CA PHE A 11 12.60 -29.86 -7.30
C PHE A 11 11.64 -28.98 -6.50
N LYS A 12 12.00 -27.71 -6.23
CA LYS A 12 11.10 -26.75 -5.59
C LYS A 12 9.89 -26.45 -6.49
N ASP A 13 10.11 -26.25 -7.78
CA ASP A 13 9.03 -25.95 -8.73
C ASP A 13 8.05 -27.12 -8.90
N ILE A 14 8.52 -28.35 -8.79
CA ILE A 14 7.67 -29.56 -8.81
C ILE A 14 6.85 -29.68 -7.52
N LEU A 15 7.46 -29.47 -6.35
CA LEU A 15 6.81 -29.61 -5.04
C LEU A 15 5.93 -28.42 -4.68
N PHE A 16 6.29 -27.22 -5.12
CA PHE A 16 5.61 -25.96 -4.84
C PHE A 16 5.45 -25.13 -6.12
N PRO A 17 4.64 -25.62 -7.08
CA PRO A 17 4.47 -24.91 -8.34
C PRO A 17 3.85 -23.52 -8.11
N SER A 18 4.30 -22.56 -8.89
CA SER A 18 3.74 -21.21 -8.89
C SER A 18 2.24 -21.26 -9.21
N ARG A 19 1.46 -20.52 -8.45
CA ARG A 19 0.00 -20.45 -8.62
C ARG A 19 -0.47 -19.00 -8.78
N CYS A 20 -1.51 -18.84 -9.59
CA CYS A 20 -2.16 -17.56 -9.74
C CYS A 20 -2.65 -17.01 -8.39
N GLY A 21 -2.27 -15.78 -8.06
CA GLY A 21 -2.62 -15.15 -6.78
C GLY A 21 -4.13 -15.00 -6.53
N ILE A 22 -4.98 -15.18 -7.56
CA ILE A 22 -6.43 -15.06 -7.45
C ILE A 22 -7.12 -16.42 -7.60
N CYS A 23 -7.01 -17.11 -8.76
CA CYS A 23 -7.73 -18.33 -9.07
C CYS A 23 -6.97 -19.63 -8.76
N GLU A 24 -5.69 -19.52 -8.37
CA GLU A 24 -4.82 -20.65 -7.97
C GLU A 24 -4.49 -21.65 -9.11
N CYS A 25 -4.81 -21.36 -10.35
CA CYS A 25 -4.32 -22.17 -11.48
C CYS A 25 -2.79 -22.17 -11.50
N LEU A 26 -2.20 -23.23 -12.03
CA LEU A 26 -0.76 -23.39 -12.17
C LEU A 26 -0.20 -22.35 -13.14
N LEU A 27 0.98 -21.84 -12.82
CA LEU A 27 1.72 -20.89 -13.62
C LEU A 27 3.18 -21.32 -13.72
N ASP A 28 3.85 -20.90 -14.77
CA ASP A 28 5.31 -21.08 -14.93
C ASP A 28 6.13 -20.15 -14.04
N SER A 29 5.52 -19.07 -13.54
CA SER A 29 6.16 -18.09 -12.65
C SER A 29 5.15 -17.42 -11.72
N GLU A 30 5.65 -16.79 -10.63
CA GLU A 30 4.81 -16.04 -9.70
C GLU A 30 4.04 -14.90 -10.40
N GLY A 31 2.72 -14.81 -10.18
CA GLY A 31 1.92 -13.74 -10.79
C GLY A 31 0.42 -14.00 -10.80
N LEU A 32 -0.22 -13.42 -11.81
CA LEU A 32 -1.60 -13.73 -12.19
C LEU A 32 -1.62 -14.41 -13.55
N CYS A 33 -2.57 -15.33 -13.76
CA CYS A 33 -2.84 -15.85 -15.09
C CYS A 33 -3.45 -14.75 -16.00
N PRO A 34 -3.37 -14.90 -17.34
CA PRO A 34 -3.89 -13.89 -18.26
C PRO A 34 -5.35 -13.51 -17.99
N ASP A 35 -6.21 -14.49 -17.67
CA ASP A 35 -7.63 -14.24 -17.36
C ASP A 35 -7.83 -13.42 -16.09
N CYS A 36 -7.02 -13.64 -15.06
CA CYS A 36 -7.10 -12.86 -13.84
C CYS A 36 -6.47 -11.47 -14.01
N TRP A 37 -5.39 -11.39 -14.79
CA TRP A 37 -4.74 -10.12 -15.12
C TRP A 37 -5.67 -9.17 -15.87
N SER A 38 -6.37 -9.66 -16.88
CA SER A 38 -7.30 -8.85 -17.69
C SER A 38 -8.51 -8.32 -16.92
N LYS A 39 -8.87 -8.96 -15.81
CA LYS A 39 -9.98 -8.55 -14.94
C LYS A 39 -9.59 -7.53 -13.87
N ILE A 40 -8.30 -7.30 -13.65
CA ILE A 40 -7.84 -6.23 -12.74
C ILE A 40 -8.00 -4.88 -13.43
N ARG A 41 -8.67 -3.97 -12.76
CA ARG A 41 -8.80 -2.57 -13.21
C ARG A 41 -7.60 -1.78 -12.73
N TRP A 42 -6.55 -1.78 -13.53
CA TRP A 42 -5.33 -1.02 -13.26
C TRP A 42 -5.60 0.48 -13.27
N ILE A 43 -4.97 1.23 -12.39
CA ILE A 43 -5.09 2.69 -12.34
C ILE A 43 -3.98 3.30 -13.18
N SER A 44 -4.38 4.03 -14.22
CA SER A 44 -3.51 4.82 -15.10
C SER A 44 -3.97 6.27 -15.13
N GLU A 45 -3.30 7.12 -15.87
CA GLU A 45 -3.79 8.46 -16.20
C GLU A 45 -4.99 8.35 -17.17
N PRO A 46 -5.96 9.31 -17.11
CA PRO A 46 -5.98 10.49 -16.22
C PRO A 46 -6.51 10.18 -14.83
N ARG A 47 -5.86 10.76 -13.81
CA ARG A 47 -6.25 10.60 -12.39
C ARG A 47 -6.00 11.90 -11.61
N CYS A 48 -6.68 12.06 -10.47
CA CYS A 48 -6.45 13.19 -9.58
C CYS A 48 -4.99 13.27 -9.14
N CYS A 49 -4.32 14.41 -9.38
CA CYS A 49 -2.91 14.61 -9.05
C CYS A 49 -2.63 14.55 -7.53
N ILE A 50 -3.67 14.76 -6.68
CA ILE A 50 -3.53 14.68 -5.22
C ILE A 50 -3.83 13.28 -4.71
N CYS A 51 -5.05 12.75 -4.94
CA CYS A 51 -5.45 11.48 -4.31
C CYS A 51 -5.37 10.26 -5.22
N GLY A 52 -5.04 10.42 -6.51
CA GLY A 52 -4.96 9.32 -7.47
C GLY A 52 -6.31 8.71 -7.86
N GLN A 53 -7.45 9.40 -7.61
CA GLN A 53 -8.78 8.98 -8.09
C GLN A 53 -8.79 8.97 -9.62
N PRO A 54 -9.02 7.81 -10.28
CA PRO A 54 -9.08 7.77 -11.73
C PRO A 54 -10.31 8.52 -12.23
N PHE A 55 -10.18 9.16 -13.39
CA PHE A 55 -11.28 9.80 -14.11
C PHE A 55 -11.79 8.88 -15.22
N THR A 56 -13.06 8.99 -15.56
CA THR A 56 -13.73 8.17 -16.61
C THR A 56 -13.69 8.83 -17.99
N THR A 57 -13.41 10.13 -18.04
CA THR A 57 -13.34 10.93 -19.26
C THR A 57 -11.90 11.20 -19.65
N GLU A 58 -11.62 11.19 -20.95
CA GLU A 58 -10.35 11.69 -21.49
C GLU A 58 -10.20 13.16 -21.10
N MET A 59 -9.06 13.51 -20.54
CA MET A 59 -8.74 14.86 -20.11
C MET A 59 -7.43 15.28 -20.77
N GLU A 60 -7.40 16.50 -21.29
CA GLU A 60 -6.25 17.04 -22.03
C GLU A 60 -5.07 17.44 -21.14
N SER A 61 -5.25 17.53 -19.82
CA SER A 61 -4.17 17.88 -18.89
C SER A 61 -3.95 16.82 -17.81
N VAL A 62 -2.75 16.82 -17.19
CA VAL A 62 -2.37 15.88 -16.14
C VAL A 62 -2.59 16.40 -14.72
N ASP A 63 -2.94 17.71 -14.56
CA ASP A 63 -3.01 18.38 -13.26
C ASP A 63 -4.44 18.53 -12.70
N PHE A 64 -5.32 17.61 -13.05
CA PHE A 64 -6.68 17.65 -12.54
C PHE A 64 -6.80 17.22 -11.08
N VAL A 65 -7.61 18.00 -10.34
CA VAL A 65 -7.97 17.72 -8.95
C VAL A 65 -9.43 17.29 -8.91
N CYS A 66 -9.74 16.16 -8.26
CA CYS A 66 -11.12 15.71 -8.10
C CYS A 66 -11.90 16.63 -7.13
N ALA A 67 -13.24 16.65 -7.25
CA ALA A 67 -14.12 17.51 -6.44
C ALA A 67 -13.87 17.34 -4.91
N GLN A 68 -13.59 16.12 -4.45
CA GLN A 68 -13.30 15.86 -3.05
C GLN A 68 -12.03 16.55 -2.57
N CYS A 69 -10.94 16.49 -3.35
CA CYS A 69 -9.68 17.17 -3.02
C CYS A 69 -9.75 18.68 -3.18
N ALA A 70 -10.53 19.17 -4.14
CA ALA A 70 -10.78 20.60 -4.33
C ALA A 70 -11.57 21.19 -3.14
N SER A 71 -12.62 20.49 -2.68
CA SER A 71 -13.42 20.95 -1.54
C SER A 71 -12.69 20.83 -0.20
N LYS A 72 -11.82 19.84 -0.06
CA LYS A 72 -11.06 19.60 1.16
C LYS A 72 -9.71 18.99 0.87
N LYS A 73 -8.68 19.84 0.81
CA LYS A 73 -7.30 19.40 0.62
C LYS A 73 -6.88 18.43 1.75
N PRO A 74 -6.35 17.25 1.43
CA PRO A 74 -5.80 16.34 2.44
C PRO A 74 -4.47 16.85 3.00
N TYR A 75 -3.98 16.20 4.07
CA TYR A 75 -2.67 16.49 4.66
C TYR A 75 -1.51 15.81 3.93
N PHE A 76 -1.77 14.77 3.15
CA PHE A 76 -0.76 14.22 2.24
C PHE A 76 -0.72 15.03 0.94
N ASP A 77 0.41 15.02 0.27
CA ASP A 77 0.63 15.82 -0.94
C ASP A 77 0.24 15.05 -2.19
N LYS A 78 0.49 13.72 -2.22
CA LYS A 78 0.15 12.85 -3.35
C LYS A 78 -0.24 11.46 -2.85
N ALA A 79 -1.12 10.78 -3.58
CA ALA A 79 -1.42 9.36 -3.37
C ALA A 79 -1.40 8.59 -4.69
N VAL A 80 -0.74 7.43 -4.65
CA VAL A 80 -0.68 6.48 -5.77
C VAL A 80 -1.27 5.14 -5.31
N SER A 81 -2.08 4.54 -6.15
CA SER A 81 -2.63 3.19 -5.94
C SER A 81 -2.51 2.40 -7.23
N VAL A 82 -2.25 1.10 -7.12
CA VAL A 82 -1.94 0.25 -8.27
C VAL A 82 -3.21 -0.09 -9.07
N PHE A 83 -4.28 -0.49 -8.37
CA PHE A 83 -5.52 -0.90 -9.03
C PHE A 83 -6.77 -0.51 -8.22
N VAL A 84 -7.93 -0.61 -8.86
CA VAL A 84 -9.23 -0.36 -8.25
C VAL A 84 -9.61 -1.50 -7.31
N TYR A 85 -10.04 -1.19 -6.08
CA TYR A 85 -10.60 -2.15 -5.14
C TYR A 85 -12.07 -2.41 -5.48
N ASP A 86 -12.35 -3.54 -6.10
CA ASP A 86 -13.67 -4.00 -6.51
C ASP A 86 -13.92 -5.46 -6.09
N ASP A 87 -15.05 -6.03 -6.49
CA ASP A 87 -15.42 -7.41 -6.13
C ASP A 87 -14.45 -8.48 -6.66
N PHE A 88 -13.74 -8.20 -7.74
CA PHE A 88 -12.75 -9.12 -8.29
C PHE A 88 -11.41 -8.97 -7.56
N SER A 89 -10.88 -7.77 -7.51
CA SER A 89 -9.56 -7.46 -6.96
C SER A 89 -9.47 -7.64 -5.44
N LYS A 90 -10.61 -7.51 -4.73
CA LYS A 90 -10.65 -7.78 -3.27
C LYS A 90 -10.19 -9.18 -2.89
N LYS A 91 -10.31 -10.17 -3.79
CA LYS A 91 -9.89 -11.56 -3.52
C LYS A 91 -8.41 -11.65 -3.18
N ILE A 92 -7.54 -10.98 -3.95
CA ILE A 92 -6.09 -10.97 -3.67
C ILE A 92 -5.77 -10.21 -2.39
N ILE A 93 -6.48 -9.10 -2.14
CA ILE A 93 -6.30 -8.32 -0.91
C ILE A 93 -6.72 -9.11 0.33
N LEU A 94 -7.83 -9.84 0.27
CA LEU A 94 -8.29 -10.69 1.37
C LEU A 94 -7.34 -11.85 1.61
N LYS A 95 -6.85 -12.53 0.56
CA LYS A 95 -5.80 -13.55 0.69
C LYS A 95 -4.55 -12.98 1.38
N PHE A 96 -4.09 -11.80 0.96
CA PHE A 96 -2.95 -11.13 1.57
C PHE A 96 -3.18 -10.72 3.02
N LYS A 97 -4.45 -10.47 3.44
CA LYS A 97 -4.81 -10.09 4.82
C LYS A 97 -4.99 -11.26 5.77
N HIS A 98 -5.49 -12.38 5.30
CA HIS A 98 -6.05 -13.42 6.18
C HIS A 98 -5.39 -14.80 6.04
N SER A 99 -4.67 -15.06 4.97
CA SER A 99 -3.89 -16.28 4.80
C SER A 99 -2.40 -15.99 5.01
N ASP A 100 -1.59 -17.02 5.29
CA ASP A 100 -0.13 -16.90 5.35
C ASP A 100 0.47 -16.60 3.94
N ALA A 101 -0.28 -15.86 3.12
CA ALA A 101 0.04 -15.55 1.73
C ALA A 101 1.10 -14.44 1.61
N THR A 102 2.16 -14.53 2.45
CA THR A 102 3.30 -13.62 2.38
C THR A 102 4.04 -13.68 1.03
N TYR A 103 3.89 -14.80 0.30
CA TYR A 103 4.38 -14.94 -1.08
C TYR A 103 3.80 -13.88 -2.02
N LEU A 104 2.53 -13.48 -1.82
CA LEU A 104 1.92 -12.40 -2.60
C LEU A 104 2.61 -11.04 -2.41
N ALA A 105 3.27 -10.84 -1.28
CA ALA A 105 3.95 -9.58 -1.00
C ALA A 105 5.01 -9.23 -2.05
N LYS A 106 5.74 -10.22 -2.59
CA LYS A 106 6.74 -9.98 -3.63
C LYS A 106 6.10 -9.41 -4.89
N MET A 107 5.05 -10.08 -5.40
CA MET A 107 4.31 -9.65 -6.58
C MET A 107 3.66 -8.27 -6.38
N LEU A 108 2.94 -8.08 -5.26
CA LEU A 108 2.27 -6.81 -4.95
C LEU A 108 3.28 -5.66 -4.82
N THR A 109 4.43 -5.90 -4.19
CA THR A 109 5.51 -4.92 -4.06
C THR A 109 6.09 -4.54 -5.43
N GLN A 110 6.27 -5.48 -6.34
CA GLN A 110 6.75 -5.19 -7.69
C GLN A 110 5.75 -4.31 -8.46
N TRP A 111 4.45 -4.54 -8.31
CA TRP A 111 3.43 -3.69 -8.93
C TRP A 111 3.41 -2.29 -8.32
N MET A 112 3.51 -2.19 -6.99
CA MET A 112 3.62 -0.90 -6.29
C MET A 112 4.86 -0.13 -6.74
N PHE A 113 6.00 -0.80 -6.87
CA PHE A 113 7.23 -0.19 -7.33
C PHE A 113 7.09 0.37 -8.75
N ARG A 114 6.55 -0.41 -9.68
CA ARG A 114 6.32 0.04 -11.06
C ARG A 114 5.33 1.21 -11.16
N ALA A 115 4.30 1.21 -10.33
CA ALA A 115 3.28 2.27 -10.33
C ALA A 115 3.76 3.59 -9.73
N ALA A 116 4.83 3.60 -8.94
CA ALA A 116 5.29 4.76 -8.17
C ALA A 116 6.83 4.86 -8.10
N THR A 117 7.54 4.47 -9.18
CA THR A 117 9.02 4.46 -9.21
C THR A 117 9.59 5.82 -8.82
N LEU A 118 9.13 6.90 -9.46
CA LEU A 118 9.61 8.27 -9.21
C LEU A 118 9.34 8.74 -7.78
N GLU A 119 8.16 8.42 -7.26
CA GLU A 119 7.75 8.77 -5.89
C GLU A 119 8.60 8.02 -4.86
N ILE A 120 8.88 6.74 -5.11
CA ILE A 120 9.70 5.91 -4.23
C ILE A 120 11.13 6.44 -4.22
N GLU A 121 11.75 6.59 -5.39
CA GLU A 121 13.15 7.01 -5.54
C GLU A 121 13.41 8.42 -5.02
N SER A 122 12.41 9.31 -5.11
CA SER A 122 12.51 10.67 -4.58
C SER A 122 12.24 10.78 -3.08
N SER A 123 11.86 9.71 -2.41
CA SER A 123 11.57 9.70 -0.97
C SER A 123 12.82 9.49 -0.13
N ASP A 124 12.91 10.17 1.01
CA ASP A 124 13.99 9.98 1.98
C ASP A 124 13.73 8.81 2.94
N LEU A 125 12.45 8.51 3.19
CA LEU A 125 12.05 7.61 4.26
C LEU A 125 10.74 6.88 3.94
N ILE A 126 10.71 5.57 4.15
CA ILE A 126 9.53 4.73 4.02
C ILE A 126 8.97 4.41 5.40
N ILE A 127 7.70 4.75 5.62
CA ILE A 127 6.98 4.55 6.88
C ILE A 127 5.71 3.73 6.59
N PRO A 128 5.49 2.58 7.25
CA PRO A 128 4.22 1.86 7.15
C PRO A 128 3.15 2.50 8.02
N VAL A 129 1.89 2.43 7.59
CA VAL A 129 0.74 2.72 8.45
C VAL A 129 0.67 1.66 9.55
N PRO A 130 0.69 2.05 10.84
CA PRO A 130 0.68 1.09 11.93
C PRO A 130 -0.71 0.51 12.18
N ILE A 131 -0.78 -0.79 12.51
CA ILE A 131 -1.98 -1.43 13.02
C ILE A 131 -1.99 -1.40 14.55
N HIS A 132 -3.17 -1.39 15.16
CA HIS A 132 -3.28 -1.45 16.61
C HIS A 132 -2.76 -2.81 17.14
N PHE A 133 -2.12 -2.80 18.32
CA PHE A 133 -1.52 -3.97 18.95
C PHE A 133 -2.47 -5.18 19.02
N THR A 134 -3.74 -4.99 19.36
CA THR A 134 -4.74 -6.08 19.41
C THR A 134 -5.01 -6.73 18.04
N LYS A 135 -4.93 -5.95 16.95
CA LYS A 135 -5.03 -6.48 15.60
C LYS A 135 -3.76 -7.21 15.17
N ARG A 136 -2.60 -6.76 15.66
CA ARG A 136 -1.31 -7.44 15.43
C ARG A 136 -1.28 -8.84 16.06
N LEU A 137 -1.90 -9.02 17.22
CA LEU A 137 -2.02 -10.34 17.87
C LEU A 137 -2.95 -11.29 17.09
N LYS A 138 -4.00 -10.77 16.43
CA LYS A 138 -4.92 -11.58 15.62
C LYS A 138 -4.40 -11.83 14.20
N ARG A 139 -3.61 -10.91 13.66
CA ARG A 139 -2.96 -11.03 12.35
C ARG A 139 -1.50 -11.31 12.61
N LYS A 140 -0.97 -12.40 12.08
CA LYS A 140 0.44 -12.80 12.28
C LYS A 140 1.45 -11.70 11.87
N TYR A 141 1.05 -10.75 11.04
CA TYR A 141 1.88 -9.64 10.55
C TYR A 141 1.06 -8.39 10.18
N ASN A 142 1.76 -7.26 10.07
CA ASN A 142 1.20 -6.03 9.50
C ASN A 142 1.51 -5.99 7.99
N GLN A 143 0.48 -5.98 7.16
CA GLN A 143 0.60 -5.97 5.71
C GLN A 143 1.40 -4.75 5.22
N SER A 144 1.10 -3.57 5.76
CA SER A 144 1.80 -2.33 5.39
C SER A 144 3.29 -2.37 5.78
N GLU A 145 3.65 -2.99 6.91
CA GLU A 145 5.06 -3.22 7.30
C GLU A 145 5.78 -4.14 6.32
N LEU A 146 5.13 -5.26 5.93
CA LEU A 146 5.72 -6.22 4.99
C LEU A 146 5.97 -5.59 3.62
N LEU A 147 5.01 -4.82 3.10
CA LEU A 147 5.15 -4.10 1.83
C LEU A 147 6.23 -3.03 1.91
N ALA A 148 6.21 -2.21 2.96
CA ALA A 148 7.17 -1.12 3.17
C ALA A 148 8.61 -1.65 3.24
N LYS A 149 8.83 -2.75 3.98
CA LYS A 149 10.15 -3.37 4.04
C LYS A 149 10.61 -3.88 2.68
N LYS A 150 9.76 -4.59 1.94
CA LYS A 150 10.10 -5.10 0.61
C LYS A 150 10.35 -3.97 -0.41
N ILE A 151 9.62 -2.87 -0.34
CA ILE A 151 9.89 -1.68 -1.17
C ILE A 151 11.26 -1.10 -0.82
N SER A 152 11.59 -0.99 0.48
CA SER A 152 12.91 -0.55 0.92
C SER A 152 14.03 -1.46 0.42
N ASP A 153 13.83 -2.78 0.48
CA ASP A 153 14.83 -3.78 0.05
C ASP A 153 15.17 -3.64 -1.46
N ILE A 154 14.21 -3.23 -2.31
CA ILE A 154 14.43 -3.06 -3.76
C ILE A 154 14.81 -1.64 -4.17
N SER A 155 14.46 -0.61 -3.38
CA SER A 155 14.73 0.80 -3.68
C SER A 155 15.94 1.36 -2.95
N ASN A 156 16.44 0.68 -1.92
CA ASN A 156 17.45 1.17 -0.97
C ASN A 156 17.02 2.44 -0.20
N VAL A 157 15.75 2.85 -0.28
CA VAL A 157 15.22 3.96 0.54
C VAL A 157 15.06 3.48 1.98
N LYS A 158 15.48 4.32 2.93
CA LYS A 158 15.49 3.98 4.36
C LYS A 158 14.08 3.63 4.89
N TYR A 159 13.94 2.48 5.52
CA TYR A 159 12.73 2.01 6.19
C TYR A 159 12.77 2.26 7.69
N GLU A 160 11.74 2.93 8.24
CA GLU A 160 11.64 3.13 9.69
C GLU A 160 10.19 2.91 10.19
N PRO A 161 9.87 1.69 10.65
CA PRO A 161 8.51 1.33 11.07
C PRO A 161 8.10 1.91 12.43
N ARG A 162 9.06 2.43 13.22
CA ARG A 162 8.83 2.85 14.60
C ARG A 162 8.47 4.32 14.76
N ILE A 163 8.37 5.07 13.65
CA ILE A 163 8.04 6.51 13.69
C ILE A 163 6.57 6.75 14.05
N LEU A 164 5.66 5.97 13.46
CA LEU A 164 4.24 6.10 13.73
C LEU A 164 3.75 4.99 14.66
N ASP A 165 3.02 5.39 15.70
CA ASP A 165 2.31 4.50 16.60
C ASP A 165 0.80 4.68 16.46
N LYS A 166 0.05 3.58 16.55
CA LYS A 166 -1.40 3.63 16.68
C LYS A 166 -1.77 3.60 18.16
N ILE A 167 -2.07 4.79 18.70
CA ILE A 167 -2.26 5.04 20.13
C ILE A 167 -3.68 4.76 20.63
N LYS A 168 -4.68 4.67 19.72
CA LYS A 168 -6.06 4.33 20.09
C LYS A 168 -6.56 3.11 19.33
N GLN A 169 -7.27 2.23 20.03
CA GLN A 169 -8.03 1.17 19.40
C GLN A 169 -9.21 1.76 18.64
N THR A 170 -9.34 1.42 17.38
CA THR A 170 -10.45 1.83 16.53
C THR A 170 -11.32 0.63 16.19
N SER A 171 -12.65 0.81 16.11
CA SER A 171 -13.57 -0.22 15.64
C SER A 171 -13.17 -0.72 14.23
N PRO A 172 -13.52 -1.96 13.85
CA PRO A 172 -13.33 -2.43 12.48
C PRO A 172 -13.94 -1.43 11.50
N GLN A 173 -13.24 -1.14 10.40
CA GLN A 173 -13.71 -0.17 9.41
C GLN A 173 -14.72 -0.76 8.42
N GLU A 174 -14.89 -2.09 8.45
CA GLU A 174 -15.88 -2.80 7.63
C GLU A 174 -17.28 -2.40 8.07
N GLY A 175 -18.16 -2.07 7.11
CA GLY A 175 -19.53 -1.62 7.36
C GLY A 175 -19.70 -0.16 7.79
N LEU A 176 -18.62 0.56 8.09
CA LEU A 176 -18.69 1.98 8.43
C LEU A 176 -18.84 2.87 7.18
N SER A 177 -19.73 3.88 7.25
CA SER A 177 -19.79 4.96 6.25
C SER A 177 -18.51 5.80 6.23
N GLY A 178 -18.29 6.58 5.16
CA GLY A 178 -17.12 7.45 5.05
C GLY A 178 -16.93 8.42 6.22
N ASN A 179 -18.04 9.02 6.70
CA ASN A 179 -18.01 9.90 7.87
C ASN A 179 -17.69 9.17 9.17
N GLN A 180 -18.23 7.96 9.36
CA GLN A 180 -17.92 7.12 10.51
C GLN A 180 -16.46 6.66 10.50
N ARG A 181 -15.91 6.25 9.33
CA ARG A 181 -14.49 5.91 9.19
C ARG A 181 -13.58 7.07 9.56
N ARG A 182 -13.93 8.29 9.14
CA ARG A 182 -13.18 9.50 9.48
C ARG A 182 -13.19 9.77 10.98
N LYS A 183 -14.37 9.77 11.63
CA LYS A 183 -14.49 9.98 13.09
C LYS A 183 -13.72 8.92 13.88
N ASN A 184 -13.74 7.67 13.40
CA ASN A 184 -13.10 6.52 14.04
C ASN A 184 -11.57 6.62 14.11
N VAL A 185 -10.91 7.34 13.17
CA VAL A 185 -9.44 7.42 13.12
C VAL A 185 -8.86 8.73 13.65
N ILE A 186 -9.68 9.74 13.94
CA ILE A 186 -9.22 11.04 14.46
C ILE A 186 -8.50 10.83 15.80
N GLY A 187 -7.23 11.33 15.87
CA GLY A 187 -6.39 11.24 17.05
C GLY A 187 -5.99 9.80 17.42
N SER A 188 -6.00 8.87 16.43
CA SER A 188 -5.61 7.47 16.66
C SER A 188 -4.14 7.21 16.42
N PHE A 189 -3.41 8.17 15.88
CA PHE A 189 -2.00 8.03 15.55
C PHE A 189 -1.16 9.09 16.26
N GLY A 190 0.06 8.72 16.59
CA GLY A 190 1.08 9.61 17.18
C GLY A 190 2.44 9.34 16.56
N VAL A 191 3.36 10.31 16.70
CA VAL A 191 4.78 10.12 16.38
C VAL A 191 5.50 9.69 17.65
N ASN A 192 6.34 8.68 17.53
CA ASN A 192 7.23 8.24 18.60
C ASN A 192 8.34 9.26 18.80
N GLU A 193 8.39 9.88 19.98
CA GLU A 193 9.31 10.95 20.34
C GLU A 193 10.80 10.61 20.09
N LYS A 194 11.17 9.32 20.23
CA LYS A 194 12.55 8.87 19.98
C LYS A 194 12.98 9.03 18.52
N TYR A 195 12.03 8.99 17.59
CA TYR A 195 12.29 8.98 16.13
C TYR A 195 11.84 10.28 15.45
N LYS A 196 11.25 11.24 16.15
CA LYS A 196 10.73 12.50 15.57
C LYS A 196 11.77 13.29 14.80
N HIS A 197 13.03 13.27 15.26
CA HIS A 197 14.15 13.95 14.59
C HIS A 197 14.42 13.46 13.17
N LEU A 198 13.96 12.25 12.82
CA LEU A 198 14.09 11.69 11.46
C LEU A 198 13.11 12.29 10.46
N LEU A 199 12.12 13.09 10.90
CA LEU A 199 11.06 13.65 10.05
C LEU A 199 11.39 15.01 9.47
N GLU A 200 12.29 15.75 10.13
CA GLU A 200 12.57 17.14 9.79
C GLU A 200 13.02 17.29 8.33
N ASN A 201 12.27 18.10 7.58
CA ASN A 201 12.48 18.39 6.16
C ASN A 201 12.59 17.16 5.24
N LYS A 202 11.96 16.03 5.61
CA LYS A 202 12.01 14.76 4.86
C LYS A 202 10.80 14.56 3.96
N ARG A 203 11.03 13.94 2.81
CA ARG A 203 10.01 13.40 1.91
C ARG A 203 9.69 11.98 2.36
N ILE A 204 8.45 11.76 2.77
CA ILE A 204 7.99 10.53 3.39
C ILE A 204 7.13 9.73 2.39
N LEU A 205 7.48 8.46 2.19
CA LEU A 205 6.62 7.49 1.52
C LEU A 205 5.82 6.72 2.58
N LEU A 206 4.53 6.98 2.68
CA LEU A 206 3.61 6.32 3.61
C LEU A 206 2.93 5.14 2.93
N ILE A 207 3.16 3.92 3.44
CA ILE A 207 2.64 2.67 2.84
C ILE A 207 1.41 2.19 3.60
N ASP A 208 0.33 1.90 2.85
CA ASP A 208 -0.85 1.18 3.35
C ASP A 208 -1.31 0.12 2.34
N ASP A 209 -2.23 -0.76 2.74
CA ASP A 209 -2.74 -1.81 1.86
C ASP A 209 -3.84 -1.28 0.91
N VAL A 210 -4.87 -0.58 1.43
CA VAL A 210 -6.02 -0.11 0.64
C VAL A 210 -6.41 1.31 1.01
N PHE A 211 -6.42 2.17 0.00
CA PHE A 211 -6.97 3.51 0.10
C PHE A 211 -8.50 3.47 -0.05
N THR A 212 -9.23 3.53 1.04
CA THR A 212 -10.70 3.58 1.01
C THR A 212 -11.20 5.02 0.91
N THR A 213 -11.43 5.68 2.03
CA THR A 213 -11.76 7.12 2.11
C THR A 213 -10.53 8.00 2.27
N GLY A 214 -9.35 7.42 2.37
CA GLY A 214 -8.11 8.10 2.70
C GLY A 214 -8.02 8.57 4.17
N SER A 215 -9.02 8.31 5.02
CA SER A 215 -9.06 8.84 6.38
C SER A 215 -7.87 8.40 7.24
N THR A 216 -7.45 7.15 7.13
CA THR A 216 -6.30 6.60 7.87
C THR A 216 -5.00 7.29 7.47
N VAL A 217 -4.69 7.27 6.17
CA VAL A 217 -3.45 7.88 5.66
C VAL A 217 -3.43 9.40 5.85
N ASN A 218 -4.59 10.04 5.77
CA ASN A 218 -4.72 11.47 6.03
C ASN A 218 -4.47 11.84 7.49
N GLU A 219 -4.92 11.04 8.45
CA GLU A 219 -4.62 11.26 9.88
C GLU A 219 -3.14 10.99 10.17
N CYS A 220 -2.54 9.94 9.59
CA CYS A 220 -1.09 9.72 9.67
C CYS A 220 -0.31 10.91 9.09
N ALA A 221 -0.70 11.38 7.90
CA ALA A 221 -0.06 12.52 7.25
C ALA A 221 -0.16 13.79 8.08
N LYS A 222 -1.34 14.06 8.69
CA LYS A 222 -1.54 15.18 9.59
C LYS A 222 -0.56 15.17 10.76
N VAL A 223 -0.34 14.01 11.36
CA VAL A 223 0.59 13.86 12.48
C VAL A 223 2.03 14.04 12.01
N LEU A 224 2.42 13.47 10.87
CA LEU A 224 3.77 13.64 10.29
C LEU A 224 4.06 15.10 9.91
N LYS A 225 3.10 15.82 9.29
CA LYS A 225 3.23 17.24 8.96
C LYS A 225 3.42 18.13 10.20
N LYS A 226 2.78 17.80 11.33
CA LYS A 226 3.01 18.49 12.61
C LYS A 226 4.43 18.34 13.13
N HIS A 227 5.17 17.33 12.71
CA HIS A 227 6.56 17.09 13.07
C HIS A 227 7.52 17.41 11.91
N SER A 228 7.17 18.43 11.12
CA SER A 228 8.03 19.04 10.09
C SER A 228 8.40 18.14 8.91
N ALA A 229 7.61 17.11 8.62
CA ALA A 229 7.76 16.38 7.37
C ALA A 229 7.47 17.32 6.17
N LYS A 230 8.41 17.38 5.20
CA LYS A 230 8.34 18.28 4.04
C LYS A 230 7.22 17.86 3.10
N GLU A 231 7.20 16.61 2.70
CA GLU A 231 6.27 16.06 1.74
C GLU A 231 5.85 14.66 2.17
N ILE A 232 4.58 14.32 1.92
CA ILE A 232 4.04 13.00 2.25
C ILE A 232 3.36 12.43 1.02
N ILE A 233 3.93 11.34 0.51
CA ILE A 233 3.40 10.57 -0.58
C ILE A 233 2.81 9.28 -0.02
N VAL A 234 1.58 8.97 -0.38
CA VAL A 234 0.90 7.74 0.02
C VAL A 234 0.99 6.72 -1.11
N LEU A 235 1.39 5.50 -0.80
CA LEU A 235 1.39 4.41 -1.77
C LEU A 235 0.60 3.22 -1.24
N THR A 236 -0.37 2.74 -2.01
CA THR A 236 -1.24 1.61 -1.65
C THR A 236 -1.38 0.60 -2.79
N ILE A 237 -1.73 -0.65 -2.46
CA ILE A 237 -1.99 -1.68 -3.47
C ILE A 237 -3.26 -1.34 -4.25
N ALA A 238 -4.32 -0.97 -3.56
CA ALA A 238 -5.62 -0.74 -4.18
C ALA A 238 -6.33 0.49 -3.61
N ARG A 239 -7.29 1.02 -4.37
CA ARG A 239 -8.19 2.07 -3.88
C ARG A 239 -9.65 1.81 -4.21
N VAL A 240 -10.53 2.23 -3.34
CA VAL A 240 -11.97 2.31 -3.62
C VAL A 240 -12.23 3.55 -4.44
N ILE A 241 -12.99 3.42 -5.52
CA ILE A 241 -13.50 4.55 -6.31
C ILE A 241 -14.81 5.04 -5.66
N VAL A 242 -14.93 6.35 -5.50
CA VAL A 242 -16.12 7.01 -4.93
C VAL A 242 -16.81 7.81 -6.02
#